data_3c77ddc5085f9d24a0bd7dd8bc58538a
#
_entry.id   3c77ddc5085f9d24a0bd7dd8bc58538a
#
_cell.length_a   1.000
_cell.length_b   1.000
_cell.length_c   1.000
_cell.angle_alpha   90.00
_cell.angle_beta   90.00
_cell.angle_gamma   90.00
#
_symmetry.space_group_name_H-M   'P 1'
#
loop_
_entity.id
_entity.type
_entity.pdbx_description
1 polymer ?
#
loop_
_entity_poly.entity_id
_entity_poly.type
_entity_poly.pdbx_seq_one_letter_code
_entity_poly.pdbx_strand_id
1 'polypeptide(L)'
;MIDVKATLNESEERMEMAAMFLEEALAKIRAGRANVAILSSVRVDSYGSKVPLNQVANVSTPDARTIEKAIMDSDVGMTPENNGEIIRLAIPQPTEERRRELAKQCNKIGEKAKVEVRNVRADIKDKLKKAIKDGLSEDNEKDAELELQKIHDKYIKKIDDLLAAKNKEIMTV
;
A
#
# COMPACT_ATOMS: atom_id res chain seq x y z
N MET A 1 32.56 16.04 -9.35
CA MET A 1 32.62 14.62 -9.80
C MET A 1 31.41 13.92 -9.19
N ILE A 2 30.53 13.35 -10.01
CA ILE A 2 29.34 12.63 -9.51
C ILE A 2 29.79 11.35 -8.82
N ASP A 3 29.24 11.08 -7.62
CA ASP A 3 29.40 9.80 -6.96
C ASP A 3 28.37 8.82 -7.54
N VAL A 4 28.82 7.92 -8.41
CA VAL A 4 28.00 6.91 -9.08
C VAL A 4 27.26 6.03 -8.07
N LYS A 5 27.95 5.64 -6.99
CA LYS A 5 27.35 4.79 -5.94
C LYS A 5 26.22 5.51 -5.20
N ALA A 6 26.42 6.78 -4.86
CA ALA A 6 25.37 7.59 -4.23
C ALA A 6 24.16 7.78 -5.17
N THR A 7 24.41 7.96 -6.47
CA THR A 7 23.35 8.10 -7.47
C THR A 7 22.54 6.82 -7.67
N LEU A 8 23.19 5.64 -7.62
CA LEU A 8 22.51 4.35 -7.68
C LEU A 8 21.70 4.09 -6.41
N ASN A 9 22.24 4.43 -5.23
CA ASN A 9 21.49 4.35 -3.97
C ASN A 9 20.26 5.27 -3.98
N GLU A 10 20.38 6.51 -4.47
CA GLU A 10 19.22 7.42 -4.66
C GLU A 10 18.15 6.77 -5.55
N SER A 11 18.57 6.08 -6.63
CA SER A 11 17.62 5.40 -7.51
C SER A 11 16.89 4.25 -6.80
N GLU A 12 17.61 3.45 -6.01
CA GLU A 12 17.04 2.34 -5.26
C GLU A 12 16.04 2.84 -4.22
N GLU A 13 16.38 3.87 -3.45
CA GLU A 13 15.48 4.48 -2.46
C GLU A 13 14.20 5.03 -3.11
N ARG A 14 14.32 5.74 -4.24
CA ARG A 14 13.15 6.27 -4.96
C ARG A 14 12.26 5.16 -5.53
N MET A 15 12.83 4.08 -6.06
CA MET A 15 12.08 2.94 -6.56
C MET A 15 11.44 2.14 -5.42
N GLU A 16 12.10 2.04 -4.27
CA GLU A 16 11.54 1.43 -3.07
C GLU A 16 10.35 2.21 -2.54
N MET A 17 10.44 3.54 -2.47
CA MET A 17 9.31 4.38 -2.11
C MET A 17 8.10 4.16 -3.03
N ALA A 18 8.32 4.04 -4.35
CA ALA A 18 7.24 3.74 -5.29
C ALA A 18 6.56 2.40 -5.00
N ALA A 19 7.34 1.38 -4.63
CA ALA A 19 6.81 0.07 -4.24
C ALA A 19 6.06 0.13 -2.89
N MET A 20 6.56 0.89 -1.91
CA MET A 20 5.87 1.11 -0.61
C MET A 20 4.54 1.84 -0.79
N PHE A 21 4.50 2.90 -1.60
CA PHE A 21 3.24 3.60 -1.92
C PHE A 21 2.22 2.68 -2.59
N LEU A 22 2.68 1.79 -3.47
CA LEU A 22 1.81 0.77 -4.07
C LEU A 22 1.25 -0.16 -2.98
N GLU A 23 2.10 -0.68 -2.10
CA GLU A 23 1.70 -1.59 -1.03
C GLU A 23 0.65 -0.95 -0.10
N GLU A 24 0.86 0.30 0.31
CA GLU A 24 -0.11 1.06 1.09
C GLU A 24 -1.43 1.29 0.33
N ALA A 25 -1.36 1.61 -0.96
CA ALA A 25 -2.55 1.80 -1.79
C ALA A 25 -3.34 0.49 -1.97
N LEU A 26 -2.64 -0.64 -2.15
CA LEU A 26 -3.26 -1.96 -2.24
C LEU A 26 -3.87 -2.41 -0.90
N ALA A 27 -3.26 -2.04 0.23
CA ALA A 27 -3.81 -2.33 1.57
C ALA A 27 -5.16 -1.63 1.80
N LYS A 28 -5.37 -0.46 1.21
CA LYS A 28 -6.66 0.28 1.27
C LYS A 28 -7.75 -0.36 0.43
N ILE A 29 -7.40 -1.20 -0.56
CA ILE A 29 -8.39 -1.91 -1.38
C ILE A 29 -8.88 -3.13 -0.61
N ARG A 30 -10.14 -3.08 -0.21
CA ARG A 30 -10.80 -4.09 0.63
C ARG A 30 -11.40 -5.19 -0.26
N ALA A 31 -10.90 -6.40 -0.15
CA ALA A 31 -11.35 -7.56 -0.95
C ALA A 31 -12.46 -8.39 -0.25
N GLY A 32 -13.14 -7.82 0.77
CA GLY A 32 -14.24 -8.51 1.48
C GLY A 32 -13.80 -9.44 2.62
N ARG A 33 -12.50 -9.58 2.89
CA ARG A 33 -12.04 -10.31 4.08
C ARG A 33 -12.15 -9.44 5.33
N ALA A 34 -12.62 -10.04 6.42
CA ALA A 34 -12.60 -9.41 7.74
C ALA A 34 -11.15 -9.10 8.14
N ASN A 35 -10.83 -7.81 8.26
CA ASN A 35 -9.54 -7.38 8.76
C ASN A 35 -9.77 -6.43 9.94
N VAL A 36 -9.18 -6.74 11.08
CA VAL A 36 -9.26 -5.91 12.30
C VAL A 36 -8.77 -4.47 12.03
N ALA A 37 -7.88 -4.28 11.06
CA ALA A 37 -7.42 -2.95 10.64
C ALA A 37 -8.54 -2.02 10.12
N ILE A 38 -9.72 -2.57 9.76
CA ILE A 38 -10.89 -1.79 9.38
C ILE A 38 -11.39 -0.96 10.57
N LEU A 39 -11.23 -1.47 11.76
CA LEU A 39 -11.67 -0.84 13.01
C LEU A 39 -10.65 0.14 13.59
N SER A 40 -9.46 0.27 13.00
CA SER A 40 -8.41 1.17 13.50
C SER A 40 -8.80 2.65 13.41
N SER A 41 -9.70 3.01 12.50
CA SER A 41 -10.24 4.37 12.35
C SER A 41 -11.37 4.69 13.33
N VAL A 42 -11.99 3.66 13.93
CA VAL A 42 -13.10 3.83 14.87
C VAL A 42 -12.58 4.32 16.21
N ARG A 43 -13.13 5.44 16.67
CA ARG A 43 -12.81 6.00 17.97
C ARG A 43 -14.03 5.95 18.88
N VAL A 44 -13.84 5.48 20.09
CA VAL A 44 -14.90 5.30 21.10
C VAL A 44 -14.67 6.32 22.21
N ASP A 45 -15.75 6.94 22.68
CA ASP A 45 -15.69 7.80 23.86
C ASP A 45 -15.59 6.91 25.12
N SER A 46 -14.44 6.94 25.77
CA SER A 46 -14.16 6.22 27.00
C SER A 46 -13.66 7.20 28.06
N TYR A 47 -14.38 7.30 29.16
CA TYR A 47 -14.05 8.19 30.28
C TYR A 47 -13.75 9.65 29.87
N GLY A 48 -14.51 10.18 28.88
CA GLY A 48 -14.34 11.55 28.40
C GLY A 48 -13.20 11.79 27.40
N SER A 49 -12.57 10.70 26.93
CA SER A 49 -11.51 10.74 25.92
C SER A 49 -11.85 9.86 24.72
N LYS A 50 -11.54 10.34 23.50
CA LYS A 50 -11.69 9.55 22.27
C LYS A 50 -10.50 8.62 22.07
N VAL A 51 -10.67 7.33 22.35
CA VAL A 51 -9.65 6.29 22.21
C VAL A 51 -9.93 5.38 21.01
N PRO A 52 -8.88 4.86 20.33
CA PRO A 52 -9.07 3.86 19.27
C PRO A 52 -9.77 2.60 19.79
N LEU A 53 -10.67 2.04 18.99
CA LEU A 53 -11.45 0.86 19.37
C LEU A 53 -10.58 -0.34 19.81
N ASN A 54 -9.43 -0.54 19.17
CA ASN A 54 -8.50 -1.62 19.51
C ASN A 54 -7.90 -1.52 20.92
N GLN A 55 -7.93 -0.35 21.53
CA GLN A 55 -7.50 -0.16 22.93
C GLN A 55 -8.63 -0.41 23.93
N VAL A 56 -9.88 -0.30 23.50
CA VAL A 56 -11.07 -0.44 24.33
C VAL A 56 -11.64 -1.87 24.26
N ALA A 57 -11.46 -2.57 23.16
CA ALA A 57 -11.98 -3.93 22.95
C ALA A 57 -11.29 -5.02 23.81
N ASN A 58 -10.14 -4.72 24.44
CA ASN A 58 -9.45 -5.63 25.36
C ASN A 58 -9.63 -5.28 26.84
N VAL A 59 -10.37 -4.23 27.13
CA VAL A 59 -10.66 -3.80 28.52
C VAL A 59 -12.16 -3.96 28.73
N SER A 60 -12.55 -4.59 29.84
CA SER A 60 -13.95 -4.82 30.22
C SER A 60 -14.78 -3.55 30.03
N THR A 61 -15.64 -3.63 29.05
CA THR A 61 -16.24 -2.51 28.35
C THR A 61 -17.26 -1.75 29.15
N PRO A 62 -17.27 -0.42 29.02
CA PRO A 62 -18.52 0.31 29.19
C PRO A 62 -19.39 0.05 27.96
N ASP A 63 -20.56 -0.47 28.20
CA ASP A 63 -21.75 -0.53 27.35
C ASP A 63 -21.54 -0.81 25.84
N ALA A 64 -21.90 -2.01 25.43
CA ALA A 64 -21.94 -2.45 24.04
C ALA A 64 -22.65 -1.46 23.09
N ARG A 65 -23.61 -0.68 23.60
CA ARG A 65 -24.32 0.36 22.86
C ARG A 65 -23.44 1.52 22.45
N THR A 66 -22.47 1.90 23.27
CA THR A 66 -21.53 3.00 22.94
C THR A 66 -20.59 2.60 21.82
N ILE A 67 -20.14 1.34 21.81
CA ILE A 67 -19.30 0.79 20.72
C ILE A 67 -20.11 0.66 19.42
N GLU A 68 -21.33 0.15 19.51
CA GLU A 68 -22.25 0.03 18.37
C GLU A 68 -22.50 1.38 17.71
N LYS A 69 -22.82 2.40 18.51
CA LYS A 69 -23.02 3.77 18.03
C LYS A 69 -21.75 4.34 17.37
N ALA A 70 -20.57 4.14 17.98
CA ALA A 70 -19.30 4.59 17.42
C ALA A 70 -18.97 3.92 16.08
N ILE A 71 -19.36 2.65 15.89
CA ILE A 71 -19.20 1.93 14.62
C ILE A 71 -20.19 2.46 13.58
N MET A 72 -21.43 2.73 13.96
CA MET A 72 -22.45 3.30 13.07
C MET A 72 -22.11 4.72 12.61
N ASP A 73 -21.57 5.54 13.52
CA ASP A 73 -21.14 6.92 13.24
C ASP A 73 -19.82 6.98 12.47
N SER A 74 -19.13 5.86 12.33
CA SER A 74 -17.87 5.78 11.60
C SER A 74 -18.08 5.47 10.11
N ASP A 75 -17.15 5.93 9.27
CA ASP A 75 -17.19 5.76 7.80
C ASP A 75 -16.85 4.30 7.36
N VAL A 76 -17.05 3.32 8.25
CA VAL A 76 -16.76 1.91 8.00
C VAL A 76 -17.80 1.26 7.08
N GLY A 77 -19.01 1.83 7.03
CA GLY A 77 -20.08 1.39 6.11
C GLY A 77 -20.63 -0.01 6.41
N MET A 78 -20.59 -0.44 7.68
CA MET A 78 -21.11 -1.72 8.14
C MET A 78 -22.08 -1.51 9.27
N THR A 79 -23.18 -2.29 9.26
CA THR A 79 -24.17 -2.28 10.34
C THR A 79 -23.78 -3.31 11.39
N PRO A 80 -23.53 -2.90 12.64
CA PRO A 80 -23.22 -3.83 13.73
C PRO A 80 -24.50 -4.55 14.20
N GLU A 81 -24.38 -5.84 14.46
CA GLU A 81 -25.37 -6.65 15.13
C GLU A 81 -24.93 -6.89 16.59
N ASN A 82 -25.69 -6.39 17.53
CA ASN A 82 -25.36 -6.47 18.95
C ASN A 82 -26.33 -7.45 19.68
N ASN A 83 -25.80 -8.48 20.30
CA ASN A 83 -26.57 -9.41 21.12
C ASN A 83 -26.38 -9.23 22.64
N GLY A 84 -25.74 -8.12 23.07
CA GLY A 84 -25.46 -7.81 24.47
C GLY A 84 -24.10 -8.26 24.97
N GLU A 85 -23.51 -9.31 24.40
CA GLU A 85 -22.18 -9.82 24.77
C GLU A 85 -21.14 -9.60 23.67
N ILE A 86 -21.57 -9.70 22.39
CA ILE A 86 -20.68 -9.62 21.22
C ILE A 86 -21.31 -8.72 20.17
N ILE A 87 -20.52 -7.83 19.62
CA ILE A 87 -20.87 -7.06 18.42
C ILE A 87 -20.33 -7.78 17.20
N ARG A 88 -21.25 -8.24 16.32
CA ARG A 88 -20.90 -8.87 15.05
C ARG A 88 -20.95 -7.85 13.94
N LEU A 89 -19.91 -7.82 13.13
CA LEU A 89 -19.84 -7.02 11.91
C LEU A 89 -19.92 -7.97 10.71
N ALA A 90 -21.08 -8.02 10.06
CA ALA A 90 -21.25 -8.79 8.84
C ALA A 90 -20.62 -8.03 7.67
N ILE A 91 -19.56 -8.58 7.10
CA ILE A 91 -18.95 -8.05 5.88
C ILE A 91 -19.61 -8.75 4.70
N PRO A 92 -20.42 -8.03 3.88
CA PRO A 92 -21.02 -8.64 2.71
C PRO A 92 -19.94 -9.07 1.72
N GLN A 93 -20.04 -10.29 1.23
CA GLN A 93 -19.10 -10.76 0.19
C GLN A 93 -19.30 -9.92 -1.08
N PRO A 94 -18.22 -9.42 -1.69
CA PRO A 94 -18.33 -8.66 -2.92
C PRO A 94 -18.85 -9.54 -4.06
N THR A 95 -19.72 -8.99 -4.88
CA THR A 95 -20.18 -9.64 -6.11
C THR A 95 -19.02 -9.86 -7.08
N GLU A 96 -19.15 -10.79 -8.04
CA GLU A 96 -18.12 -10.99 -9.08
C GLU A 96 -17.82 -9.71 -9.84
N GLU A 97 -18.84 -8.92 -10.15
CA GLU A 97 -18.66 -7.64 -10.82
C GLU A 97 -17.81 -6.68 -10.01
N ARG A 98 -18.07 -6.58 -8.71
CA ARG A 98 -17.29 -5.76 -7.79
C ARG A 98 -15.84 -6.24 -7.65
N ARG A 99 -15.61 -7.55 -7.64
CA ARG A 99 -14.24 -8.12 -7.64
C ARG A 99 -13.49 -7.74 -8.91
N ARG A 100 -14.14 -7.79 -10.08
CA ARG A 100 -13.53 -7.37 -11.36
C ARG A 100 -13.19 -5.88 -11.38
N GLU A 101 -14.04 -5.03 -10.80
CA GLU A 101 -13.75 -3.61 -10.65
C GLU A 101 -12.55 -3.35 -9.74
N LEU A 102 -12.50 -4.03 -8.58
CA LEU A 102 -11.37 -3.94 -7.65
C LEU A 102 -10.07 -4.40 -8.30
N ALA A 103 -10.07 -5.49 -9.05
CA ALA A 103 -8.91 -5.97 -9.82
C ALA A 103 -8.45 -4.93 -10.86
N LYS A 104 -9.40 -4.28 -11.59
CA LYS A 104 -9.07 -3.18 -12.50
C LYS A 104 -8.44 -2.00 -11.77
N GLN A 105 -8.95 -1.65 -10.60
CA GLN A 105 -8.38 -0.58 -9.77
C GLN A 105 -6.96 -0.93 -9.31
N CYS A 106 -6.72 -2.16 -8.84
CA CYS A 106 -5.38 -2.64 -8.47
C CYS A 106 -4.41 -2.53 -9.63
N ASN A 107 -4.77 -3.00 -10.80
CA ASN A 107 -3.94 -2.94 -11.99
C ASN A 107 -3.63 -1.50 -12.40
N LYS A 108 -4.61 -0.59 -12.32
CA LYS A 108 -4.41 0.83 -12.62
C LYS A 108 -3.41 1.49 -11.65
N ILE A 109 -3.46 1.14 -10.37
CA ILE A 109 -2.51 1.67 -9.37
C ILE A 109 -1.13 1.06 -9.61
N GLY A 110 -1.05 -0.23 -9.92
CA GLY A 110 0.19 -0.91 -10.26
C GLY A 110 0.88 -0.33 -11.49
N GLU A 111 0.14 -0.01 -12.55
CA GLU A 111 0.72 0.65 -13.72
C GLU A 111 1.28 2.04 -13.39
N LYS A 112 0.64 2.81 -12.50
CA LYS A 112 1.20 4.09 -12.04
C LYS A 112 2.53 3.89 -11.32
N ALA A 113 2.63 2.88 -10.44
CA ALA A 113 3.88 2.58 -9.74
C ALA A 113 4.99 2.14 -10.72
N LYS A 114 4.67 1.33 -11.74
CA LYS A 114 5.62 0.96 -12.80
C LYS A 114 6.09 2.16 -13.62
N VAL A 115 5.18 3.10 -13.92
CA VAL A 115 5.55 4.33 -14.62
C VAL A 115 6.53 5.14 -13.78
N GLU A 116 6.30 5.25 -12.47
CA GLU A 116 7.20 5.95 -11.56
C GLU A 116 8.60 5.32 -11.53
N VAL A 117 8.68 3.98 -11.43
CA VAL A 117 9.96 3.25 -11.51
C VAL A 117 10.67 3.50 -12.83
N ARG A 118 9.94 3.55 -13.96
CA ARG A 118 10.52 3.88 -15.29
C ARG A 118 11.02 5.32 -15.34
N ASN A 119 10.28 6.27 -14.76
CA ASN A 119 10.67 7.68 -14.68
C ASN A 119 11.96 7.83 -13.88
N VAL A 120 12.05 7.21 -12.70
CA VAL A 120 13.27 7.21 -11.89
C VAL A 120 14.46 6.68 -12.67
N ARG A 121 14.28 5.56 -13.41
CA ARG A 121 15.35 5.03 -14.26
C ARG A 121 15.78 6.02 -15.33
N ALA A 122 14.83 6.68 -16.00
CA ALA A 122 15.14 7.67 -17.04
C ALA A 122 15.89 8.87 -16.47
N ASP A 123 15.45 9.41 -15.32
CA ASP A 123 16.10 10.53 -14.64
C ASP A 123 17.56 10.22 -14.27
N ILE A 124 17.80 9.03 -13.71
CA ILE A 124 19.14 8.62 -13.29
C ILE A 124 20.03 8.36 -14.51
N LYS A 125 19.49 7.73 -15.54
CA LYS A 125 20.23 7.54 -16.80
C LYS A 125 20.66 8.87 -17.40
N ASP A 126 19.80 9.89 -17.41
CA ASP A 126 20.13 11.22 -17.87
C ASP A 126 21.17 11.91 -16.99
N LYS A 127 21.11 11.71 -15.66
CA LYS A 127 22.16 12.18 -14.74
C LYS A 127 23.52 11.55 -15.06
N LEU A 128 23.58 10.22 -15.27
CA LEU A 128 24.80 9.49 -15.61
C LEU A 128 25.40 9.99 -16.94
N LYS A 129 24.59 10.17 -17.97
CA LYS A 129 25.03 10.72 -19.27
C LYS A 129 25.58 12.15 -19.17
N LYS A 130 24.99 13.00 -18.32
CA LYS A 130 25.52 14.35 -18.07
C LYS A 130 26.85 14.27 -17.35
N ALA A 131 27.04 13.31 -16.43
CA ALA A 131 28.28 13.10 -15.69
C ALA A 131 29.48 12.75 -16.55
N ILE A 132 29.29 12.18 -17.75
CA ILE A 132 30.38 11.96 -18.72
C ILE A 132 31.00 13.30 -19.12
N LYS A 133 30.19 14.35 -19.32
CA LYS A 133 30.68 15.71 -19.64
C LYS A 133 31.46 16.31 -18.48
N ASP A 134 31.23 15.86 -17.27
CA ASP A 134 31.88 16.30 -16.03
C ASP A 134 33.06 15.39 -15.61
N GLY A 135 33.50 14.49 -16.53
CA GLY A 135 34.71 13.69 -16.36
C GLY A 135 34.49 12.24 -15.88
N LEU A 136 33.28 11.72 -15.91
CA LEU A 136 33.01 10.29 -15.70
C LEU A 136 33.48 9.51 -16.96
N SER A 137 34.20 8.38 -16.77
CA SER A 137 34.59 7.52 -17.89
C SER A 137 33.35 6.81 -18.48
N GLU A 138 33.36 6.59 -19.81
CA GLU A 138 32.29 5.87 -20.50
C GLU A 138 32.10 4.41 -19.99
N ASP A 139 33.18 3.77 -19.54
CA ASP A 139 33.10 2.41 -19.01
C ASP A 139 32.38 2.39 -17.66
N ASN A 140 32.67 3.35 -16.78
CA ASN A 140 31.97 3.50 -15.51
C ASN A 140 30.49 3.87 -15.71
N GLU A 141 30.15 4.62 -16.75
CA GLU A 141 28.76 4.92 -17.09
C GLU A 141 28.01 3.67 -17.54
N LYS A 142 28.62 2.85 -18.41
CA LYS A 142 28.02 1.58 -18.86
C LYS A 142 27.79 0.60 -17.71
N ASP A 143 28.77 0.46 -16.81
CA ASP A 143 28.63 -0.37 -15.65
C ASP A 143 27.50 0.14 -14.73
N ALA A 144 27.41 1.45 -14.53
CA ALA A 144 26.33 2.06 -13.76
C ALA A 144 24.94 1.88 -14.44
N GLU A 145 24.84 1.95 -15.78
CA GLU A 145 23.61 1.65 -16.51
C GLU A 145 23.19 0.18 -16.32
N LEU A 146 24.12 -0.76 -16.31
CA LEU A 146 23.84 -2.18 -16.06
C LEU A 146 23.31 -2.41 -14.64
N GLU A 147 23.93 -1.79 -13.64
CA GLU A 147 23.45 -1.86 -12.26
C GLU A 147 22.08 -1.21 -12.10
N LEU A 148 21.87 -0.03 -12.69
CA LEU A 148 20.58 0.65 -12.70
C LEU A 148 19.48 -0.22 -13.33
N GLN A 149 19.81 -0.96 -14.42
CA GLN A 149 18.86 -1.89 -15.04
C GLN A 149 18.49 -3.04 -14.10
N LYS A 150 19.45 -3.61 -13.37
CA LYS A 150 19.18 -4.66 -12.38
C LYS A 150 18.27 -4.17 -11.26
N ILE A 151 18.53 -2.96 -10.74
CA ILE A 151 17.68 -2.33 -9.73
C ILE A 151 16.25 -2.14 -10.27
N HIS A 152 16.12 -1.57 -11.47
CA HIS A 152 14.82 -1.39 -12.13
C HIS A 152 14.06 -2.72 -12.26
N ASP A 153 14.69 -3.77 -12.76
CA ASP A 153 14.03 -5.06 -12.98
C ASP A 153 13.62 -5.73 -11.67
N LYS A 154 14.42 -5.58 -10.61
CA LYS A 154 14.08 -6.00 -9.25
C LYS A 154 12.78 -5.36 -8.78
N TYR A 155 12.62 -4.04 -8.94
CA TYR A 155 11.43 -3.34 -8.46
C TYR A 155 10.21 -3.54 -9.35
N ILE A 156 10.37 -3.68 -10.67
CA ILE A 156 9.27 -4.07 -11.56
C ILE A 156 8.73 -5.45 -11.15
N LYS A 157 9.62 -6.42 -10.88
CA LYS A 157 9.22 -7.75 -10.41
C LYS A 157 8.51 -7.68 -9.05
N LYS A 158 9.03 -6.89 -8.10
CA LYS A 158 8.39 -6.68 -6.78
C LYS A 158 6.97 -6.13 -6.94
N ILE A 159 6.76 -5.16 -7.83
CA ILE A 159 5.44 -4.59 -8.14
C ILE A 159 4.52 -5.67 -8.75
N ASP A 160 5.00 -6.47 -9.68
CA ASP A 160 4.22 -7.54 -10.31
C ASP A 160 3.81 -8.61 -9.30
N ASP A 161 4.72 -9.00 -8.40
CA ASP A 161 4.45 -9.97 -7.34
C ASP A 161 3.38 -9.45 -6.36
N LEU A 162 3.45 -8.18 -5.95
CA LEU A 162 2.44 -7.53 -5.10
C LEU A 162 1.07 -7.49 -5.78
N LEU A 163 1.01 -7.15 -7.07
CA LEU A 163 -0.22 -7.14 -7.84
C LEU A 163 -0.82 -8.53 -8.01
N ALA A 164 0.00 -9.52 -8.31
CA ALA A 164 -0.44 -10.90 -8.46
C ALA A 164 -1.02 -11.45 -7.14
N ALA A 165 -0.33 -11.18 -6.01
CA ALA A 165 -0.81 -11.57 -4.69
C ALA A 165 -2.16 -10.91 -4.37
N LYS A 166 -2.30 -9.59 -4.63
CA LYS A 166 -3.55 -8.87 -4.37
C LYS A 166 -4.69 -9.29 -5.28
N ASN A 167 -4.44 -9.48 -6.56
CA ASN A 167 -5.45 -9.99 -7.50
C ASN A 167 -5.92 -11.40 -7.09
N LYS A 168 -5.01 -12.28 -6.67
CA LYS A 168 -5.37 -13.60 -6.13
C LYS A 168 -6.23 -13.48 -4.88
N GLU A 169 -5.88 -12.58 -3.96
CA GLU A 169 -6.69 -12.30 -2.76
C GLU A 169 -8.11 -11.88 -3.13
N ILE A 170 -8.29 -10.93 -4.07
CA ILE A 170 -9.59 -10.43 -4.51
C ILE A 170 -10.44 -11.54 -5.15
N MET A 171 -9.82 -12.43 -5.91
CA MET A 171 -10.54 -13.48 -6.64
C MET A 171 -10.84 -14.72 -5.80
N THR A 172 -10.13 -14.93 -4.67
CA THR A 172 -10.26 -16.16 -3.84
C THR A 172 -11.26 -16.00 -2.66
N VAL A 173 -11.86 -14.85 -2.50
CA VAL A 173 -12.87 -14.59 -1.43
C VAL A 173 -14.24 -15.11 -1.80
#